data_47ece656de54ed71a5f46be9e29ccf12
#
_entry.id   47ece656de54ed71a5f46be9e29ccf12
#
_cell.length_a   1.000
_cell.length_b   1.000
_cell.length_c   1.000
_cell.angle_alpha   90.00
_cell.angle_beta   90.00
_cell.angle_gamma   90.00
#
_symmetry.space_group_name_H-M   'P 1'
#
loop_
_entity.id
_entity.type
_entity.pdbx_description
1 polymer ?
#
loop_
_entity_poly.entity_id
_entity_poly.type
_entity_poly.pdbx_seq_one_letter_code
_entity_poly.pdbx_strand_id
1 'polypeptide(L)'
;GYVGNAGEDAATSLRNLAVSDLKIVIQDPRSSTPGLGLLMWVQAAHPDDSQAIWEALADNIVTVTSGWSEAYGMFLEGEADAVLSYTTSPAYHLIAEEDDSKVAWAFDEGHYMQVEVAGKVAGTDQPELADQFLAFMVSDGFKSVIPTTNWMYPAVTPADGLPEGFETLVTPDTSLLLSPEDAAAKRDAALDEWRTALSQ
;
A
#
# COMPACT_ATOMS: atom_id res chain seq x y z
N GLY A 1 -3.32 -2.05 -0.09
CA GLY A 1 -4.34 -2.83 -0.82
C GLY A 1 -3.80 -3.43 -2.09
N TYR A 2 -4.67 -4.00 -2.90
CA TYR A 2 -4.34 -4.50 -4.23
C TYR A 2 -5.03 -3.65 -5.29
N VAL A 3 -4.39 -3.55 -6.45
CA VAL A 3 -4.92 -2.90 -7.65
C VAL A 3 -5.00 -3.95 -8.76
N GLY A 4 -6.15 -4.04 -9.40
CA GLY A 4 -6.44 -4.91 -10.53
C GLY A 4 -7.13 -4.15 -11.66
N ASN A 5 -7.59 -4.87 -12.69
CA ASN A 5 -8.32 -4.27 -13.80
C ASN A 5 -9.82 -4.18 -13.49
N ALA A 6 -10.46 -3.12 -13.96
CA ALA A 6 -11.91 -2.94 -13.85
C ALA A 6 -12.65 -4.02 -14.65
N GLY A 7 -13.74 -4.53 -14.06
CA GLY A 7 -14.56 -5.57 -14.72
C GLY A 7 -14.04 -6.99 -14.58
N GLU A 8 -12.88 -7.20 -13.95
CA GLU A 8 -12.38 -8.50 -13.56
C GLU A 8 -12.84 -8.86 -12.12
N ASP A 9 -12.80 -10.16 -11.78
CA ASP A 9 -13.13 -10.60 -10.44
C ASP A 9 -12.12 -10.04 -9.43
N ALA A 10 -12.62 -9.27 -8.46
CA ALA A 10 -11.82 -8.70 -7.39
C ALA A 10 -11.92 -9.55 -6.12
N ALA A 11 -10.79 -9.78 -5.46
CA ALA A 11 -10.82 -10.39 -4.14
C ALA A 11 -11.38 -9.41 -3.11
N THR A 12 -12.21 -9.91 -2.19
CA THR A 12 -12.83 -9.11 -1.12
C THR A 12 -12.20 -9.35 0.25
N SER A 13 -11.24 -10.26 0.36
CA SER A 13 -10.46 -10.53 1.57
C SER A 13 -9.18 -11.29 1.21
N LEU A 14 -8.19 -11.31 2.12
CA LEU A 14 -6.98 -12.13 1.97
C LEU A 14 -7.32 -13.63 1.85
N ARG A 15 -8.32 -14.09 2.59
CA ARG A 15 -8.80 -15.48 2.48
C ARG A 15 -9.49 -15.77 1.15
N ASN A 16 -10.29 -14.82 0.65
CA ASN A 16 -10.94 -14.98 -0.65
C ASN A 16 -9.87 -14.99 -1.77
N LEU A 17 -8.88 -14.11 -1.70
CA LEU A 17 -7.74 -14.11 -2.61
C LEU A 17 -7.00 -15.46 -2.60
N ALA A 18 -6.71 -15.99 -1.42
CA ALA A 18 -5.94 -17.22 -1.24
C ALA A 18 -6.63 -18.49 -1.82
N VAL A 19 -7.96 -18.50 -1.94
CA VAL A 19 -8.70 -19.62 -2.54
C VAL A 19 -9.11 -19.37 -3.99
N SER A 20 -8.73 -18.23 -4.56
CA SER A 20 -8.98 -17.88 -5.96
C SER A 20 -7.85 -18.36 -6.87
N ASP A 21 -8.09 -18.33 -8.18
CA ASP A 21 -7.05 -18.57 -9.19
C ASP A 21 -6.24 -17.30 -9.54
N LEU A 22 -6.57 -16.15 -8.91
CA LEU A 22 -5.94 -14.86 -9.17
C LEU A 22 -4.44 -14.88 -8.90
N LYS A 23 -3.69 -14.28 -9.80
CA LYS A 23 -2.23 -14.15 -9.71
C LYS A 23 -1.84 -12.75 -9.32
N ILE A 24 -0.98 -12.64 -8.32
CA ILE A 24 -0.57 -11.36 -7.74
C ILE A 24 0.95 -11.19 -7.75
N VAL A 25 1.37 -9.95 -7.87
CA VAL A 25 2.74 -9.52 -7.61
C VAL A 25 2.79 -8.74 -6.32
N ILE A 26 3.72 -9.09 -5.46
CA ILE A 26 3.99 -8.39 -4.20
C ILE A 26 5.44 -7.91 -4.14
N GLN A 27 5.77 -7.12 -3.13
CA GLN A 27 7.12 -6.64 -2.90
C GLN A 27 7.72 -7.25 -1.63
N ASP A 28 9.04 -7.37 -1.62
CA ASP A 28 9.81 -7.86 -0.47
C ASP A 28 9.65 -6.92 0.74
N PRO A 29 9.12 -7.40 1.87
CA PRO A 29 8.93 -6.60 3.08
C PRO A 29 10.22 -6.07 3.71
N ARG A 30 11.38 -6.56 3.27
CA ARG A 30 12.69 -6.12 3.76
C ARG A 30 13.24 -4.90 3.02
N SER A 31 12.77 -4.64 1.81
CA SER A 31 13.27 -3.58 0.93
C SER A 31 12.19 -2.61 0.44
N SER A 32 10.91 -2.93 0.63
CA SER A 32 9.79 -2.16 0.11
C SER A 32 8.79 -1.79 1.22
N THR A 33 8.38 -0.54 1.25
CA THR A 33 7.34 -0.05 2.19
C THR A 33 5.99 -0.72 1.97
N PRO A 34 5.44 -0.87 0.74
CA PRO A 34 4.23 -1.65 0.52
C PRO A 34 4.35 -3.10 0.95
N GLY A 35 5.51 -3.75 0.69
CA GLY A 35 5.78 -5.11 1.14
C GLY A 35 5.72 -5.24 2.68
N LEU A 36 6.35 -4.31 3.40
CA LEU A 36 6.25 -4.25 4.86
C LEU A 36 4.81 -3.95 5.30
N GLY A 37 4.10 -3.10 4.57
CA GLY A 37 2.68 -2.82 4.79
C GLY A 37 1.81 -4.06 4.68
N LEU A 38 2.03 -4.91 3.68
CA LEU A 38 1.33 -6.20 3.55
C LEU A 38 1.66 -7.15 4.70
N LEU A 39 2.94 -7.23 5.09
CA LEU A 39 3.36 -8.04 6.22
C LEU A 39 2.59 -7.67 7.49
N MET A 40 2.52 -6.37 7.78
CA MET A 40 1.80 -5.86 8.95
C MET A 40 0.28 -5.96 8.79
N TRP A 41 -0.25 -5.88 7.56
CA TRP A 41 -1.66 -6.08 7.29
C TRP A 41 -2.11 -7.49 7.65
N VAL A 42 -1.40 -8.52 7.22
CA VAL A 42 -1.68 -9.91 7.59
C VAL A 42 -1.66 -10.07 9.12
N GLN A 43 -0.66 -9.50 9.81
CA GLN A 43 -0.57 -9.54 11.28
C GLN A 43 -1.69 -8.80 12.00
N ALA A 44 -2.21 -7.72 11.43
CA ALA A 44 -3.27 -6.92 12.03
C ALA A 44 -4.66 -7.51 11.79
N ALA A 45 -4.90 -8.04 10.59
CA ALA A 45 -6.18 -8.64 10.19
C ALA A 45 -6.35 -10.09 10.71
N HIS A 46 -5.24 -10.83 10.80
CA HIS A 46 -5.23 -12.27 11.13
C HIS A 46 -4.18 -12.60 12.21
N PRO A 47 -4.28 -12.02 13.41
CA PRO A 47 -3.25 -12.16 14.45
C PRO A 47 -3.04 -13.59 14.95
N ASP A 48 -4.07 -14.44 14.86
CA ASP A 48 -4.07 -15.81 15.39
C ASP A 48 -3.71 -16.87 14.33
N ASP A 49 -3.72 -16.50 13.03
CA ASP A 49 -3.52 -17.44 11.92
C ASP A 49 -2.76 -16.85 10.72
N SER A 50 -1.94 -15.84 10.97
CA SER A 50 -1.14 -15.14 9.96
C SER A 50 -0.27 -16.07 9.11
N GLN A 51 0.36 -17.08 9.71
CA GLN A 51 1.13 -18.07 8.98
C GLN A 51 0.26 -18.86 7.99
N ALA A 52 -0.94 -19.29 8.40
CA ALA A 52 -1.86 -20.00 7.52
C ALA A 52 -2.35 -19.14 6.35
N ILE A 53 -2.51 -17.84 6.54
CA ILE A 53 -2.80 -16.88 5.46
C ILE A 53 -1.66 -16.84 4.46
N TRP A 54 -0.41 -16.74 4.90
CA TRP A 54 0.76 -16.75 4.02
C TRP A 54 0.92 -18.05 3.24
N GLU A 55 0.74 -19.20 3.91
CA GLU A 55 0.80 -20.51 3.28
C GLU A 55 -0.28 -20.65 2.19
N ALA A 56 -1.49 -20.13 2.45
CA ALA A 56 -2.59 -20.17 1.49
C ALA A 56 -2.39 -19.20 0.32
N LEU A 57 -1.76 -18.04 0.53
CA LEU A 57 -1.47 -17.05 -0.52
C LEU A 57 -0.28 -17.44 -1.41
N ALA A 58 0.55 -18.37 -0.98
CA ALA A 58 1.80 -18.69 -1.68
C ALA A 58 1.58 -19.06 -3.16
N ASP A 59 0.54 -19.81 -3.48
CA ASP A 59 0.22 -20.23 -4.85
C ASP A 59 -0.33 -19.11 -5.73
N ASN A 60 -0.80 -18.00 -5.13
CA ASN A 60 -1.26 -16.82 -5.86
C ASN A 60 -0.10 -15.90 -6.24
N ILE A 61 1.01 -15.92 -5.50
CA ILE A 61 2.14 -15.02 -5.67
C ILE A 61 3.02 -15.48 -6.83
N VAL A 62 2.98 -14.76 -7.96
CA VAL A 62 3.83 -15.06 -9.15
C VAL A 62 5.28 -14.71 -8.89
N THR A 63 5.50 -13.59 -8.20
CA THR A 63 6.86 -13.14 -7.87
C THR A 63 6.85 -12.12 -6.73
N VAL A 64 8.02 -11.96 -6.12
CA VAL A 64 8.31 -10.97 -5.08
C VAL A 64 9.39 -10.05 -5.62
N THR A 65 9.04 -8.81 -5.93
CA THR A 65 10.00 -7.83 -6.45
C THR A 65 10.72 -7.08 -5.33
N SER A 66 11.85 -6.46 -5.66
CA SER A 66 12.61 -5.65 -4.70
C SER A 66 11.92 -4.33 -4.34
N GLY A 67 11.08 -3.79 -5.24
CA GLY A 67 10.42 -2.50 -5.08
C GLY A 67 9.09 -2.39 -5.83
N TRP A 68 8.37 -1.32 -5.51
CA TRP A 68 7.03 -1.08 -6.03
C TRP A 68 7.00 -0.88 -7.54
N SER A 69 7.91 -0.10 -8.12
CA SER A 69 7.89 0.25 -9.55
C SER A 69 8.03 -0.98 -10.45
N GLU A 70 8.86 -1.95 -10.04
CA GLU A 70 9.04 -3.22 -10.75
C GLU A 70 7.73 -4.04 -10.71
N ALA A 71 7.14 -4.20 -9.52
CA ALA A 71 5.88 -4.93 -9.36
C ALA A 71 4.74 -4.30 -10.17
N TYR A 72 4.62 -2.98 -10.13
CA TYR A 72 3.57 -2.27 -10.84
C TYR A 72 3.76 -2.37 -12.35
N GLY A 73 5.00 -2.32 -12.85
CA GLY A 73 5.32 -2.54 -14.26
C GLY A 73 4.90 -3.92 -14.75
N MET A 74 5.18 -4.98 -14.00
CA MET A 74 4.76 -6.35 -14.34
C MET A 74 3.23 -6.47 -14.43
N PHE A 75 2.50 -5.85 -13.52
CA PHE A 75 1.04 -5.79 -13.58
C PHE A 75 0.55 -5.07 -14.86
N LEU A 76 1.13 -3.93 -15.20
CA LEU A 76 0.76 -3.18 -16.41
C LEU A 76 1.09 -3.95 -17.70
N GLU A 77 2.12 -4.80 -17.67
CA GLU A 77 2.49 -5.71 -18.78
C GLU A 77 1.60 -6.97 -18.85
N GLY A 78 0.68 -7.15 -17.89
CA GLY A 78 -0.26 -8.27 -17.85
C GLY A 78 0.35 -9.58 -17.34
N GLU A 79 1.44 -9.51 -16.56
CA GLU A 79 2.08 -10.69 -15.98
C GLU A 79 1.36 -11.18 -14.70
N ALA A 80 0.42 -10.41 -14.18
CA ALA A 80 -0.41 -10.75 -13.03
C ALA A 80 -1.77 -10.05 -13.10
N ASP A 81 -2.79 -10.63 -12.44
CA ASP A 81 -4.15 -10.08 -12.38
C ASP A 81 -4.21 -8.86 -11.44
N ALA A 82 -3.35 -8.83 -10.43
CA ALA A 82 -3.27 -7.69 -9.53
C ALA A 82 -1.87 -7.50 -8.93
N VAL A 83 -1.64 -6.29 -8.43
CA VAL A 83 -0.41 -5.87 -7.78
C VAL A 83 -0.68 -5.29 -6.40
N LEU A 84 0.18 -5.60 -5.44
CA LEU A 84 0.18 -4.91 -4.15
C LEU A 84 0.53 -3.44 -4.35
N SER A 85 -0.39 -2.54 -3.99
CA SER A 85 -0.22 -1.10 -4.17
C SER A 85 -1.08 -0.31 -3.18
N TYR A 86 -1.28 0.97 -3.44
CA TYR A 86 -2.10 1.86 -2.62
C TYR A 86 -3.52 1.95 -3.17
N THR A 87 -4.50 2.20 -2.32
CA THR A 87 -5.89 2.45 -2.75
C THR A 87 -6.01 3.70 -3.61
N THR A 88 -5.01 4.57 -3.59
CA THR A 88 -4.92 5.80 -4.38
C THR A 88 -4.20 5.62 -5.72
N SER A 89 -3.56 4.48 -5.98
CA SER A 89 -2.81 4.25 -7.23
C SER A 89 -3.66 4.42 -8.50
N PRO A 90 -4.96 4.06 -8.52
CA PRO A 90 -5.81 4.31 -9.69
C PRO A 90 -5.95 5.78 -10.06
N ALA A 91 -5.72 6.72 -9.15
CA ALA A 91 -5.82 8.16 -9.44
C ALA A 91 -4.86 8.61 -10.54
N TYR A 92 -3.66 8.01 -10.62
CA TYR A 92 -2.71 8.31 -11.68
C TYR A 92 -3.31 7.99 -13.07
N HIS A 93 -3.84 6.80 -13.23
CA HIS A 93 -4.44 6.37 -14.50
C HIS A 93 -5.65 7.22 -14.85
N LEU A 94 -6.54 7.42 -13.88
CA LEU A 94 -7.77 8.19 -14.08
C LEU A 94 -7.50 9.65 -14.46
N ILE A 95 -6.57 10.31 -13.77
CA ILE A 95 -6.36 11.77 -13.90
C ILE A 95 -5.30 12.11 -14.95
N ALA A 96 -4.17 11.37 -14.97
CA ALA A 96 -3.05 11.68 -15.86
C ALA A 96 -3.14 10.98 -17.22
N GLU A 97 -3.79 9.80 -17.27
CA GLU A 97 -3.89 8.99 -18.48
C GLU A 97 -5.33 8.93 -19.05
N GLU A 98 -6.32 9.51 -18.33
CA GLU A 98 -7.75 9.44 -18.68
C GLU A 98 -8.23 7.97 -18.85
N ASP A 99 -7.65 7.05 -18.03
CA ASP A 99 -7.89 5.61 -18.04
C ASP A 99 -8.54 5.16 -16.72
N ASP A 100 -9.78 4.71 -16.77
CA ASP A 100 -10.55 4.17 -15.64
C ASP A 100 -10.44 2.64 -15.51
N SER A 101 -9.56 2.00 -16.27
CA SER A 101 -9.41 0.55 -16.30
C SER A 101 -8.69 -0.02 -15.08
N LYS A 102 -8.06 0.80 -14.23
CA LYS A 102 -7.37 0.35 -13.01
C LYS A 102 -8.18 0.70 -11.78
N VAL A 103 -8.41 -0.31 -10.92
CA VAL A 103 -9.22 -0.17 -9.71
C VAL A 103 -8.53 -0.77 -8.50
N ALA A 104 -8.68 -0.14 -7.35
CA ALA A 104 -8.26 -0.74 -6.09
C ALA A 104 -9.36 -1.68 -5.58
N TRP A 105 -8.96 -2.80 -5.00
CA TRP A 105 -9.90 -3.74 -4.39
C TRP A 105 -10.21 -3.35 -2.95
N ALA A 106 -11.49 -3.44 -2.57
CA ALA A 106 -11.96 -3.23 -1.21
C ALA A 106 -11.99 -4.56 -0.46
N PHE A 107 -11.30 -4.65 0.67
CA PHE A 107 -11.24 -5.86 1.49
C PHE A 107 -12.08 -5.71 2.76
N ASP A 108 -12.91 -6.71 3.03
CA ASP A 108 -13.88 -6.72 4.15
C ASP A 108 -13.21 -6.63 5.52
N GLU A 109 -12.00 -7.20 5.68
CA GLU A 109 -11.20 -7.09 6.91
C GLU A 109 -10.54 -5.72 7.10
N GLY A 110 -10.75 -4.79 6.17
CA GLY A 110 -10.13 -3.48 6.17
C GLY A 110 -8.75 -3.48 5.53
N HIS A 111 -8.12 -2.30 5.49
CA HIS A 111 -6.81 -2.10 4.89
C HIS A 111 -5.81 -1.56 5.91
N TYR A 112 -4.56 -1.98 5.81
CA TYR A 112 -3.49 -1.43 6.64
C TYR A 112 -3.14 -0.03 6.18
N MET A 113 -3.22 0.93 7.10
CA MET A 113 -2.91 2.33 6.81
C MET A 113 -1.41 2.51 6.69
N GLN A 114 -0.97 3.19 5.64
CA GLN A 114 0.39 3.69 5.50
C GLN A 114 0.41 5.19 5.68
N VAL A 115 1.34 5.68 6.49
CA VAL A 115 1.56 7.10 6.74
C VAL A 115 3.00 7.44 6.36
N GLU A 116 3.18 8.35 5.41
CA GLU A 116 4.49 8.92 5.10
C GLU A 116 4.84 10.00 6.11
N VAL A 117 6.07 9.98 6.57
CA VAL A 117 6.55 10.91 7.59
C VAL A 117 7.84 11.57 7.15
N ALA A 118 8.01 12.82 7.56
CA ALA A 118 9.28 13.53 7.42
C ALA A 118 9.75 14.01 8.79
N GLY A 119 11.05 14.04 8.99
CA GLY A 119 11.64 14.45 10.26
C GLY A 119 12.97 15.16 10.08
N LYS A 120 13.31 16.01 11.05
CA LYS A 120 14.62 16.63 11.13
C LYS A 120 15.66 15.62 11.61
N VAL A 121 16.74 15.48 10.85
CA VAL A 121 17.85 14.59 11.22
C VAL A 121 18.57 15.15 12.45
N ALA A 122 18.79 14.32 13.45
CA ALA A 122 19.55 14.70 14.63
C ALA A 122 20.99 15.05 14.23
N GLY A 123 21.47 16.18 14.75
CA GLY A 123 22.83 16.66 14.45
C GLY A 123 22.97 17.40 13.12
N THR A 124 21.87 17.74 12.42
CA THR A 124 21.93 18.63 11.24
C THR A 124 22.60 19.97 11.62
N ASP A 125 23.42 20.48 10.74
CA ASP A 125 24.02 21.83 10.86
C ASP A 125 23.10 22.95 10.34
N GLN A 126 21.88 22.59 9.83
CA GLN A 126 20.85 23.49 9.32
C GLN A 126 19.49 23.29 10.05
N PRO A 127 19.43 23.34 11.39
CA PRO A 127 18.20 22.97 12.12
C PRO A 127 17.02 23.92 11.82
N GLU A 128 17.28 25.21 11.66
CA GLU A 128 16.24 26.20 11.40
C GLU A 128 15.66 26.04 9.97
N LEU A 129 16.49 25.74 8.97
CA LEU A 129 16.06 25.48 7.61
C LEU A 129 15.22 24.20 7.55
N ALA A 130 15.62 23.14 8.28
CA ALA A 130 14.85 21.91 8.37
C ALA A 130 13.47 22.17 9.00
N ASP A 131 13.38 22.97 10.06
CA ASP A 131 12.12 23.33 10.69
C ASP A 131 11.22 24.15 9.74
N GLN A 132 11.79 25.08 8.98
CA GLN A 132 11.05 25.84 7.96
C GLN A 132 10.53 24.93 6.83
N PHE A 133 11.32 23.94 6.40
CA PHE A 133 10.90 22.98 5.38
C PHE A 133 9.77 22.08 5.90
N LEU A 134 9.85 21.56 7.11
CA LEU A 134 8.78 20.78 7.71
C LEU A 134 7.48 21.59 7.87
N ALA A 135 7.60 22.88 8.25
CA ALA A 135 6.44 23.77 8.29
C ALA A 135 5.85 24.04 6.89
N PHE A 136 6.68 24.14 5.87
CA PHE A 136 6.24 24.25 4.47
C PHE A 136 5.48 22.99 4.01
N MET A 137 5.93 21.79 4.37
CA MET A 137 5.30 20.51 3.98
C MET A 137 3.84 20.37 4.45
N VAL A 138 3.43 21.09 5.49
CA VAL A 138 2.03 21.12 5.95
C VAL A 138 1.26 22.37 5.50
N SER A 139 1.89 23.23 4.69
CA SER A 139 1.23 24.41 4.11
C SER A 139 0.33 24.03 2.93
N ASP A 140 -0.61 24.91 2.57
CA ASP A 140 -1.46 24.72 1.38
C ASP A 140 -0.65 24.58 0.10
N GLY A 141 0.45 25.31 -0.02
CA GLY A 141 1.32 25.26 -1.20
C GLY A 141 1.94 23.87 -1.45
N PHE A 142 2.26 23.12 -0.39
CA PHE A 142 2.81 21.75 -0.52
C PHE A 142 1.69 20.70 -0.62
N LYS A 143 0.72 20.74 0.31
CA LYS A 143 -0.31 19.70 0.35
C LYS A 143 -1.24 19.71 -0.87
N SER A 144 -1.36 20.83 -1.59
CA SER A 144 -2.15 20.93 -2.83
C SER A 144 -1.54 20.19 -4.01
N VAL A 145 -0.23 19.93 -4.02
CA VAL A 145 0.45 19.22 -5.10
C VAL A 145 0.60 17.72 -4.85
N ILE A 146 0.51 17.25 -3.60
CA ILE A 146 0.66 15.84 -3.24
C ILE A 146 -0.28 14.94 -4.05
N PRO A 147 -1.60 15.24 -4.19
CA PRO A 147 -2.53 14.35 -4.88
C PRO A 147 -2.17 14.07 -6.34
N THR A 148 -1.54 15.02 -7.04
CA THR A 148 -1.22 14.91 -8.48
C THR A 148 0.26 14.71 -8.78
N THR A 149 1.12 14.67 -7.77
CA THR A 149 2.56 14.40 -7.94
C THR A 149 3.03 13.14 -7.22
N ASN A 150 2.39 12.79 -6.11
CA ASN A 150 2.67 11.59 -5.35
C ASN A 150 1.48 10.60 -5.33
N TRP A 151 0.33 11.00 -5.86
CA TRP A 151 -0.87 10.17 -5.96
C TRP A 151 -1.32 9.61 -4.61
N MET A 152 -1.22 10.43 -3.57
CA MET A 152 -1.56 10.09 -2.18
C MET A 152 -2.46 11.16 -1.57
N TYR A 153 -3.17 10.80 -0.51
CA TYR A 153 -3.89 11.79 0.28
C TYR A 153 -2.91 12.65 1.07
N PRO A 154 -3.02 13.98 1.04
CA PRO A 154 -2.29 14.83 1.98
C PRO A 154 -2.79 14.62 3.40
N ALA A 155 -1.91 14.83 4.40
CA ALA A 155 -2.27 14.69 5.82
C ALA A 155 -3.44 15.61 6.25
N VAL A 156 -3.59 16.73 5.55
CA VAL A 156 -4.71 17.67 5.72
C VAL A 156 -5.21 18.07 4.34
N THR A 157 -6.51 17.97 4.11
CA THR A 157 -7.12 18.37 2.84
C THR A 157 -6.77 19.83 2.49
N PRO A 158 -6.33 20.11 1.25
CA PRO A 158 -6.09 21.48 0.79
C PRO A 158 -7.37 22.33 0.84
N ALA A 159 -7.20 23.64 0.89
CA ALA A 159 -8.33 24.57 0.93
C ALA A 159 -9.27 24.43 -0.29
N ASP A 160 -8.70 24.16 -1.46
CA ASP A 160 -9.41 23.98 -2.74
C ASP A 160 -9.97 22.54 -2.91
N GLY A 161 -9.79 21.66 -1.92
CA GLY A 161 -10.22 20.26 -1.98
C GLY A 161 -9.19 19.34 -2.65
N LEU A 162 -9.64 18.11 -2.94
CA LEU A 162 -8.87 17.12 -3.71
C LEU A 162 -9.21 17.27 -5.21
N PRO A 163 -8.30 16.83 -6.11
CA PRO A 163 -8.61 16.79 -7.53
C PRO A 163 -9.85 15.95 -7.84
N GLU A 164 -10.57 16.32 -8.90
CA GLU A 164 -11.67 15.51 -9.43
C GLU A 164 -11.19 14.08 -9.74
N GLY A 165 -11.98 13.07 -9.37
CA GLY A 165 -11.64 11.65 -9.49
C GLY A 165 -11.19 11.02 -8.17
N PHE A 166 -10.66 11.79 -7.20
CA PHE A 166 -10.29 11.24 -5.89
C PHE A 166 -11.49 10.72 -5.09
N GLU A 167 -12.69 11.27 -5.33
CA GLU A 167 -13.94 10.83 -4.70
C GLU A 167 -14.39 9.44 -5.17
N THR A 168 -13.85 8.93 -6.29
CA THR A 168 -14.16 7.60 -6.82
C THR A 168 -13.26 6.50 -6.26
N LEU A 169 -12.16 6.89 -5.59
CA LEU A 169 -11.20 5.94 -5.06
C LEU A 169 -11.77 5.14 -3.89
N VAL A 170 -11.34 3.90 -3.79
CA VAL A 170 -11.75 3.02 -2.68
C VAL A 170 -11.32 3.62 -1.35
N THR A 171 -12.32 3.84 -0.50
CA THR A 171 -12.13 4.18 0.90
C THR A 171 -12.49 2.96 1.75
N PRO A 172 -11.54 2.32 2.43
CA PRO A 172 -11.83 1.16 3.27
C PRO A 172 -12.75 1.53 4.44
N ASP A 173 -13.71 0.67 4.75
CA ASP A 173 -14.60 0.83 5.92
C ASP A 173 -13.81 0.77 7.24
N THR A 174 -12.71 0.02 7.24
CA THR A 174 -11.82 -0.14 8.39
C THR A 174 -10.38 0.13 7.99
N SER A 175 -9.73 1.04 8.73
CA SER A 175 -8.28 1.27 8.64
C SER A 175 -7.58 0.56 9.78
N LEU A 176 -6.73 -0.41 9.45
CA LEU A 176 -5.91 -1.15 10.39
C LEU A 176 -4.57 -0.45 10.57
N LEU A 177 -4.10 -0.37 11.81
CA LEU A 177 -2.79 0.17 12.14
C LEU A 177 -2.33 -0.43 13.48
N LEU A 178 -1.22 -1.12 13.48
CA LEU A 178 -0.56 -1.55 14.72
C LEU A 178 0.11 -0.35 15.39
N SER A 179 0.20 -0.38 16.73
CA SER A 179 1.05 0.58 17.40
C SER A 179 2.52 0.41 16.97
N PRO A 180 3.36 1.44 17.04
CA PRO A 180 4.79 1.30 16.74
C PRO A 180 5.48 0.19 17.55
N GLU A 181 5.09 0.04 18.80
CA GLU A 181 5.60 -0.98 19.72
C GLU A 181 5.19 -2.38 19.27
N ASP A 182 3.91 -2.59 18.93
CA ASP A 182 3.39 -3.88 18.45
C ASP A 182 3.98 -4.24 17.09
N ALA A 183 4.08 -3.28 16.17
CA ALA A 183 4.68 -3.49 14.86
C ALA A 183 6.17 -3.91 15.00
N ALA A 184 6.91 -3.23 15.86
CA ALA A 184 8.30 -3.58 16.14
C ALA A 184 8.45 -4.97 16.78
N ALA A 185 7.58 -5.30 17.73
CA ALA A 185 7.61 -6.60 18.43
C ALA A 185 7.25 -7.78 17.52
N LYS A 186 6.33 -7.58 16.54
CA LYS A 186 5.86 -8.64 15.64
C LYS A 186 6.74 -8.82 14.41
N ARG A 187 7.51 -7.81 14.00
CA ARG A 187 8.18 -7.74 12.70
C ARG A 187 9.05 -8.95 12.36
N ASP A 188 9.90 -9.38 13.28
CA ASP A 188 10.85 -10.46 13.02
C ASP A 188 10.14 -11.82 12.89
N ALA A 189 9.18 -12.11 13.75
CA ALA A 189 8.36 -13.32 13.66
C ALA A 189 7.53 -13.34 12.37
N ALA A 190 6.91 -12.23 12.01
CA ALA A 190 6.14 -12.09 10.77
C ALA A 190 7.01 -12.31 9.52
N LEU A 191 8.25 -11.80 9.52
CA LEU A 191 9.21 -12.07 8.44
C LEU A 191 9.59 -13.54 8.34
N ASP A 192 9.71 -14.24 9.46
CA ASP A 192 10.02 -15.68 9.48
C ASP A 192 8.82 -16.50 8.96
N GLU A 193 7.59 -16.16 9.35
CA GLU A 193 6.35 -16.77 8.82
C GLU A 193 6.28 -16.61 7.29
N TRP A 194 6.41 -15.38 6.80
CA TRP A 194 6.39 -15.04 5.38
C TRP A 194 7.45 -15.81 4.58
N ARG A 195 8.72 -15.84 5.06
CA ARG A 195 9.79 -16.57 4.40
C ARG A 195 9.53 -18.08 4.38
N THR A 196 9.04 -18.62 5.47
CA THR A 196 8.73 -20.06 5.58
C THR A 196 7.64 -20.47 4.60
N ALA A 197 6.58 -19.68 4.50
CA ALA A 197 5.47 -19.95 3.58
C ALA A 197 5.91 -19.89 2.10
N LEU A 198 6.72 -18.89 1.72
CA LEU A 198 7.12 -18.70 0.33
C LEU A 198 8.36 -19.53 -0.11
N SER A 199 8.94 -20.32 0.80
CA SER A 199 10.07 -21.20 0.48
C SER A 199 9.72 -22.68 0.31
N GLN A 200 8.43 -23.02 0.28
CA GLN A 200 7.93 -24.39 0.14
C GLN A 200 7.85 -24.84 -1.30
#